data_59491c41bbc3e19f9ddd1d382fa5cd6a
#
_entry.id   59491c41bbc3e19f9ddd1d382fa5cd6a
#
_cell.length_a   1.000
_cell.length_b   1.000
_cell.length_c   1.000
_cell.angle_alpha   90.00
_cell.angle_beta   90.00
_cell.angle_gamma   90.00
#
_symmetry.space_group_name_H-M   'P 1'
#
loop_
_entity.id
_entity.type
_entity.pdbx_description
1 polymer ?
#
loop_
_entity_poly.entity_id
_entity_poly.type
_entity_poly.pdbx_seq_one_letter_code
_entity_poly.pdbx_strand_id
1 'polypeptide(L)'
;MISVEQLSKRYGDGPSVLDQVSLSIPDGSIYGILGRSGAGKSTLLRCLNLLERPTAGRVVVDGQDLTALSERELRQQRRRIGMIFQGFNLLHSRNVFDNVAVPLEIAGTLKAEREARVSELLELVGLTDKTEAFPSQLSGGQKQRVGIARALAARPAYLLSDEATSALDPETTESILQLLRDINRRLGLTIVLITHELDVVRSICDHAASLAHGRLLEVGPLSRLLADPESVLGRSLRPAVQPHFDKEVRTPRLRLAML
;
A
#
# COMPACT_ATOMS: atom_id res chain seq x y z
N MET A 1 -7.20 0.79 -15.33
CA MET A 1 -7.95 1.63 -14.35
C MET A 1 -8.81 0.73 -13.47
N ILE A 2 -8.81 0.97 -12.14
CA ILE A 2 -9.75 0.31 -11.22
C ILE A 2 -10.89 1.29 -10.91
N SER A 3 -12.14 0.83 -11.05
CA SER A 3 -13.36 1.56 -10.67
C SER A 3 -14.15 0.75 -9.65
N VAL A 4 -14.60 1.41 -8.61
CA VAL A 4 -15.48 0.86 -7.58
C VAL A 4 -16.79 1.63 -7.65
N GLU A 5 -17.90 0.92 -7.74
CA GLU A 5 -19.20 1.52 -7.95
C GLU A 5 -20.19 1.04 -6.88
N GLN A 6 -20.65 1.97 -6.04
CA GLN A 6 -21.67 1.74 -5.01
C GLN A 6 -21.37 0.53 -4.12
N LEU A 7 -20.10 0.27 -3.84
CA LEU A 7 -19.63 -0.93 -3.16
C LEU A 7 -20.04 -0.89 -1.69
N SER A 8 -20.76 -1.91 -1.26
CA SER A 8 -21.13 -2.11 0.13
C SER A 8 -20.70 -3.49 0.62
N LYS A 9 -20.26 -3.59 1.87
CA LYS A 9 -19.87 -4.85 2.50
C LYS A 9 -20.41 -4.93 3.91
N ARG A 10 -21.08 -6.06 4.19
CA ARG A 10 -21.57 -6.44 5.51
C ARG A 10 -21.11 -7.87 5.81
N TYR A 11 -20.80 -8.15 7.06
CA TYR A 11 -20.49 -9.49 7.54
C TYR A 11 -21.65 -10.00 8.40
N GLY A 12 -22.29 -11.09 7.95
CA GLY A 12 -23.51 -11.62 8.58
C GLY A 12 -24.60 -10.55 8.72
N ASP A 13 -25.27 -10.51 9.87
CA ASP A 13 -26.33 -9.53 10.19
C ASP A 13 -25.77 -8.26 10.87
N GLY A 14 -24.44 -8.12 10.93
CA GLY A 14 -23.79 -6.97 11.55
C GLY A 14 -23.97 -5.65 10.78
N PRO A 15 -23.43 -4.54 11.28
CA PRO A 15 -23.44 -3.25 10.60
C PRO A 15 -22.64 -3.31 9.29
N SER A 16 -22.93 -2.40 8.38
CA SER A 16 -22.19 -2.23 7.13
C SER A 16 -20.77 -1.76 7.45
N VAL A 17 -19.77 -2.51 6.99
CA VAL A 17 -18.33 -2.14 7.10
C VAL A 17 -17.94 -1.19 5.98
N LEU A 18 -18.54 -1.35 4.80
CA LEU A 18 -18.45 -0.41 3.68
C LEU A 18 -19.88 -0.07 3.24
N ASP A 19 -20.11 1.19 2.95
CA ASP A 19 -21.44 1.69 2.60
C ASP A 19 -21.35 2.62 1.38
N GLN A 20 -21.82 2.12 0.22
CA GLN A 20 -21.92 2.82 -1.05
C GLN A 20 -20.64 3.52 -1.51
N VAL A 21 -19.48 2.88 -1.28
CA VAL A 21 -18.19 3.41 -1.68
C VAL A 21 -18.08 3.42 -3.20
N SER A 22 -17.79 4.60 -3.76
CA SER A 22 -17.53 4.77 -5.20
C SER A 22 -16.25 5.57 -5.40
N LEU A 23 -15.26 5.01 -6.11
CA LEU A 23 -14.00 5.68 -6.41
C LEU A 23 -13.40 5.17 -7.71
N SER A 24 -12.56 5.99 -8.34
CA SER A 24 -11.77 5.62 -9.52
C SER A 24 -10.30 5.81 -9.23
N ILE A 25 -9.49 4.80 -9.57
CA ILE A 25 -8.04 4.77 -9.39
C ILE A 25 -7.41 4.85 -10.78
N PRO A 26 -6.75 5.96 -11.13
CA PRO A 26 -6.11 6.13 -12.43
C PRO A 26 -4.95 5.16 -12.62
N ASP A 27 -4.74 4.73 -13.88
CA ASP A 27 -3.59 3.89 -14.22
C ASP A 27 -2.27 4.62 -14.00
N GLY A 28 -1.26 3.86 -13.58
CA GLY A 28 0.09 4.35 -13.32
C GLY A 28 0.24 5.25 -12.10
N SER A 29 -0.85 5.54 -11.37
CA SER A 29 -0.81 6.38 -10.18
C SER A 29 -0.45 5.60 -8.91
N ILE A 30 0.07 6.32 -7.90
CA ILE A 30 0.13 5.85 -6.53
C ILE A 30 -1.06 6.47 -5.78
N TYR A 31 -2.00 5.64 -5.37
CA TYR A 31 -3.26 6.04 -4.76
C TYR A 31 -3.30 5.67 -3.27
N GLY A 32 -3.40 6.67 -2.40
CA GLY A 32 -3.48 6.49 -0.95
C GLY A 32 -4.91 6.48 -0.43
N ILE A 33 -5.28 5.48 0.39
CA ILE A 33 -6.55 5.43 1.12
C ILE A 33 -6.26 5.57 2.60
N LEU A 34 -6.62 6.72 3.15
CA LEU A 34 -6.44 7.09 4.55
C LEU A 34 -7.68 6.77 5.37
N GLY A 35 -7.47 6.44 6.63
CA GLY A 35 -8.55 6.27 7.60
C GLY A 35 -8.06 5.71 8.92
N ARG A 36 -8.79 5.95 9.98
CA ARG A 36 -8.50 5.39 11.30
C ARG A 36 -8.63 3.87 11.30
N SER A 37 -8.10 3.20 12.32
CA SER A 37 -8.35 1.78 12.54
C SER A 37 -9.86 1.50 12.59
N GLY A 38 -10.32 0.43 11.95
CA GLY A 38 -11.74 0.08 11.85
C GLY A 38 -12.54 0.88 10.82
N ALA A 39 -11.94 1.81 10.05
CA ALA A 39 -12.66 2.58 9.02
C ALA A 39 -13.14 1.75 7.81
N GLY A 40 -12.68 0.50 7.65
CA GLY A 40 -13.01 -0.37 6.53
C GLY A 40 -11.93 -0.47 5.44
N LYS A 41 -10.73 0.12 5.63
CA LYS A 41 -9.67 0.19 4.64
C LYS A 41 -9.24 -1.18 4.10
N SER A 42 -8.86 -2.12 4.98
CA SER A 42 -8.42 -3.47 4.57
C SER A 42 -9.57 -4.25 3.91
N THR A 43 -10.82 -4.05 4.36
CA THR A 43 -12.00 -4.62 3.70
C THR A 43 -12.15 -4.07 2.28
N LEU A 44 -12.02 -2.75 2.09
CA LEU A 44 -12.06 -2.13 0.76
C LEU A 44 -10.95 -2.69 -0.12
N LEU A 45 -9.70 -2.73 0.38
CA LEU A 45 -8.56 -3.26 -0.38
C LEU A 45 -8.78 -4.72 -0.81
N ARG A 46 -9.32 -5.57 0.09
CA ARG A 46 -9.64 -6.96 -0.21
C ARG A 46 -10.82 -7.11 -1.16
N CYS A 47 -11.72 -6.15 -1.22
CA CYS A 47 -12.78 -6.12 -2.23
C CYS A 47 -12.21 -5.78 -3.63
N LEU A 48 -11.14 -4.96 -3.75
CA LEU A 48 -10.55 -4.61 -5.05
C LEU A 48 -10.04 -5.83 -5.83
N ASN A 49 -9.60 -6.89 -5.14
CA ASN A 49 -9.16 -8.14 -5.76
C ASN A 49 -10.13 -9.31 -5.50
N LEU A 50 -11.33 -9.02 -4.98
CA LEU A 50 -12.35 -10.00 -4.62
C LEU A 50 -11.86 -11.12 -3.67
N LEU A 51 -10.82 -10.88 -2.84
CA LEU A 51 -10.56 -11.73 -1.67
C LEU A 51 -11.73 -11.67 -0.69
N GLU A 52 -12.40 -10.51 -0.63
CA GLU A 52 -13.70 -10.31 0.01
C GLU A 52 -14.73 -9.93 -1.06
N ARG A 53 -15.76 -10.73 -1.23
CA ARG A 53 -16.85 -10.36 -2.14
C ARG A 53 -17.71 -9.27 -1.50
N PRO A 54 -18.01 -8.16 -2.21
CA PRO A 54 -18.96 -7.15 -1.73
C PRO A 54 -20.35 -7.75 -1.56
N THR A 55 -21.15 -7.16 -0.69
CA THR A 55 -22.57 -7.52 -0.50
C THR A 55 -23.43 -6.87 -1.59
N ALA A 56 -23.03 -5.68 -2.06
CA ALA A 56 -23.66 -4.94 -3.16
C ALA A 56 -22.61 -4.06 -3.87
N GLY A 57 -22.96 -3.59 -5.07
CA GLY A 57 -22.05 -2.82 -5.91
C GLY A 57 -21.08 -3.71 -6.70
N ARG A 58 -20.12 -3.10 -7.40
CA ARG A 58 -19.20 -3.81 -8.26
C ARG A 58 -17.79 -3.23 -8.26
N VAL A 59 -16.83 -4.06 -8.68
CA VAL A 59 -15.43 -3.70 -8.90
C VAL A 59 -15.09 -3.98 -10.35
N VAL A 60 -14.71 -2.94 -11.07
CA VAL A 60 -14.35 -3.02 -12.49
C VAL A 60 -12.85 -2.75 -12.63
N VAL A 61 -12.12 -3.64 -13.28
CA VAL A 61 -10.69 -3.53 -13.56
C VAL A 61 -10.48 -3.62 -15.07
N ASP A 62 -9.91 -2.60 -15.67
CA ASP A 62 -9.71 -2.50 -17.13
C ASP A 62 -10.98 -2.78 -17.95
N GLY A 63 -12.12 -2.24 -17.49
CA GLY A 63 -13.42 -2.43 -18.14
C GLY A 63 -14.10 -3.77 -17.84
N GLN A 64 -13.47 -4.69 -17.09
CA GLN A 64 -14.04 -5.97 -16.71
C GLN A 64 -14.60 -5.94 -15.30
N ASP A 65 -15.88 -6.27 -15.14
CA ASP A 65 -16.52 -6.42 -13.84
C ASP A 65 -16.05 -7.72 -13.17
N LEU A 66 -15.21 -7.59 -12.14
CA LEU A 66 -14.69 -8.74 -11.39
C LEU A 66 -15.78 -9.44 -10.57
N THR A 67 -16.82 -8.73 -10.15
CA THR A 67 -17.88 -9.28 -9.29
C THR A 67 -18.76 -10.28 -10.04
N ALA A 68 -18.85 -10.15 -11.35
CA ALA A 68 -19.59 -11.06 -12.24
C ALA A 68 -18.82 -12.32 -12.65
N LEU A 69 -17.50 -12.37 -12.38
CA LEU A 69 -16.65 -13.47 -12.82
C LEU A 69 -16.87 -14.75 -12.00
N SER A 70 -16.72 -15.90 -12.68
CA SER A 70 -16.55 -17.19 -12.05
C SER A 70 -15.23 -17.26 -11.27
N GLU A 71 -15.12 -18.18 -10.30
CA GLU A 71 -13.88 -18.35 -9.53
C GLU A 71 -12.66 -18.74 -10.39
N ARG A 72 -12.88 -19.40 -11.53
CA ARG A 72 -11.82 -19.73 -12.48
C ARG A 72 -11.28 -18.48 -13.18
N GLU A 73 -12.16 -17.63 -13.67
CA GLU A 73 -11.82 -16.37 -14.34
C GLU A 73 -11.19 -15.37 -13.34
N LEU A 74 -11.76 -15.30 -12.14
CA LEU A 74 -11.26 -14.44 -11.08
C LEU A 74 -9.82 -14.83 -10.67
N ARG A 75 -9.48 -16.14 -10.63
CA ARG A 75 -8.09 -16.58 -10.39
C ARG A 75 -7.13 -16.08 -11.47
N GLN A 76 -7.57 -16.00 -12.72
CA GLN A 76 -6.75 -15.43 -13.80
C GLN A 76 -6.56 -13.92 -13.63
N GLN A 77 -7.63 -13.20 -13.30
CA GLN A 77 -7.54 -11.74 -13.06
C GLN A 77 -6.69 -11.40 -11.83
N ARG A 78 -6.76 -12.18 -10.76
CA ARG A 78 -5.91 -11.99 -9.57
C ARG A 78 -4.41 -12.09 -9.86
N ARG A 79 -3.96 -12.75 -10.94
CA ARG A 79 -2.54 -12.74 -11.36
C ARG A 79 -2.08 -11.35 -11.80
N ARG A 80 -3.01 -10.50 -12.24
CA ARG A 80 -2.73 -9.11 -12.65
C ARG A 80 -2.72 -8.14 -11.47
N ILE A 81 -3.05 -8.62 -10.27
CA ILE A 81 -3.16 -7.81 -9.05
C ILE A 81 -2.25 -8.42 -7.99
N GLY A 82 -1.08 -7.82 -7.79
CA GLY A 82 -0.18 -8.18 -6.70
C GLY A 82 -0.69 -7.64 -5.36
N MET A 83 -0.35 -8.32 -4.26
CA MET A 83 -0.73 -7.87 -2.93
C MET A 83 0.44 -7.97 -1.95
N ILE A 84 0.68 -6.86 -1.25
CA ILE A 84 1.62 -6.74 -0.14
C ILE A 84 0.79 -6.72 1.15
N PHE A 85 1.12 -7.58 2.10
CA PHE A 85 0.38 -7.75 3.35
C PHE A 85 1.09 -7.08 4.52
N GLN A 86 0.36 -6.60 5.49
CA GLN A 86 0.86 -5.99 6.72
C GLN A 86 1.82 -6.92 7.50
N GLY A 87 1.50 -8.21 7.60
CA GLY A 87 2.27 -9.22 8.33
C GLY A 87 3.34 -9.95 7.49
N PHE A 88 3.77 -9.40 6.33
CA PHE A 88 4.69 -10.01 5.37
C PHE A 88 4.16 -11.32 4.74
N ASN A 89 3.50 -12.18 5.49
CA ASN A 89 2.91 -13.47 5.09
C ASN A 89 3.91 -14.38 4.32
N LEU A 90 5.16 -14.40 4.77
CA LEU A 90 6.19 -15.26 4.19
C LEU A 90 6.01 -16.70 4.68
N LEU A 91 6.30 -17.65 3.80
CA LEU A 91 6.33 -19.06 4.12
C LEU A 91 7.61 -19.36 4.90
N HIS A 92 7.51 -19.63 6.19
CA HIS A 92 8.66 -19.82 7.08
C HIS A 92 9.50 -21.04 6.76
N SER A 93 8.92 -22.06 6.10
CA SER A 93 9.60 -23.27 5.65
C SER A 93 10.30 -23.11 4.31
N ARG A 94 10.22 -21.96 3.67
CA ARG A 94 10.84 -21.65 2.38
C ARG A 94 11.86 -20.51 2.53
N ASN A 95 12.96 -20.58 1.79
CA ASN A 95 13.94 -19.51 1.70
C ASN A 95 13.37 -18.29 0.94
N VAL A 96 14.17 -17.25 0.74
CA VAL A 96 13.79 -16.02 0.03
C VAL A 96 13.43 -16.32 -1.43
N PHE A 97 14.28 -17.09 -2.12
CA PHE A 97 14.05 -17.49 -3.51
C PHE A 97 12.68 -18.16 -3.67
N ASP A 98 12.43 -19.19 -2.88
CA ASP A 98 11.21 -19.96 -2.95
C ASP A 98 9.96 -19.15 -2.56
N ASN A 99 10.08 -18.22 -1.60
CA ASN A 99 8.98 -17.30 -1.28
C ASN A 99 8.59 -16.42 -2.47
N VAL A 100 9.57 -15.88 -3.20
CA VAL A 100 9.31 -15.06 -4.40
C VAL A 100 8.80 -15.91 -5.55
N ALA A 101 9.23 -17.17 -5.66
CA ALA A 101 8.85 -18.11 -6.72
C ALA A 101 7.40 -18.59 -6.63
N VAL A 102 6.75 -18.55 -5.45
CA VAL A 102 5.39 -19.12 -5.22
C VAL A 102 4.37 -18.74 -6.29
N PRO A 103 4.18 -17.46 -6.67
CA PRO A 103 3.19 -17.10 -7.68
C PRO A 103 3.49 -17.68 -9.06
N LEU A 104 4.78 -17.85 -9.39
CA LEU A 104 5.24 -18.44 -10.65
C LEU A 104 5.05 -19.94 -10.68
N GLU A 105 5.25 -20.62 -9.54
CA GLU A 105 4.94 -22.05 -9.37
C GLU A 105 3.43 -22.32 -9.57
N ILE A 106 2.58 -21.52 -8.93
CA ILE A 106 1.13 -21.60 -9.08
C ILE A 106 0.70 -21.34 -10.54
N ALA A 107 1.44 -20.45 -11.24
CA ALA A 107 1.20 -20.14 -12.63
C ALA A 107 1.66 -21.26 -13.59
N GLY A 108 2.45 -22.24 -13.11
CA GLY A 108 3.03 -23.30 -13.95
C GLY A 108 4.20 -22.80 -14.81
N THR A 109 4.89 -21.73 -14.41
CA THR A 109 6.04 -21.15 -15.12
C THR A 109 7.19 -22.14 -15.16
N LEU A 110 7.85 -22.29 -16.32
CA LEU A 110 9.00 -23.17 -16.50
C LEU A 110 10.13 -22.80 -15.54
N LYS A 111 10.89 -23.81 -15.09
CA LYS A 111 11.95 -23.63 -14.08
C LYS A 111 12.94 -22.54 -14.46
N ALA A 112 13.48 -22.57 -15.68
CA ALA A 112 14.48 -21.59 -16.14
C ALA A 112 13.92 -20.14 -16.16
N GLU A 113 12.68 -19.95 -16.60
CA GLU A 113 12.02 -18.63 -16.60
C GLU A 113 11.75 -18.15 -15.18
N ARG A 114 11.38 -19.06 -14.27
CA ARG A 114 11.15 -18.77 -12.86
C ARG A 114 12.45 -18.32 -12.18
N GLU A 115 13.55 -19.05 -12.40
CA GLU A 115 14.87 -18.69 -11.86
C GLU A 115 15.33 -17.31 -12.33
N ALA A 116 15.23 -17.03 -13.62
CA ALA A 116 15.59 -15.73 -14.18
C ALA A 116 14.74 -14.61 -13.59
N ARG A 117 13.40 -14.83 -13.49
CA ARG A 117 12.48 -13.82 -12.96
C ARG A 117 12.68 -13.54 -11.47
N VAL A 118 12.91 -14.56 -10.67
CA VAL A 118 13.20 -14.40 -9.24
C VAL A 118 14.50 -13.64 -9.04
N SER A 119 15.57 -13.96 -9.79
CA SER A 119 16.86 -13.25 -9.72
C SER A 119 16.70 -11.77 -10.06
N GLU A 120 15.97 -11.43 -11.13
CA GLU A 120 15.66 -10.06 -11.53
C GLU A 120 14.94 -9.29 -10.38
N LEU A 121 13.97 -9.94 -9.73
CA LEU A 121 13.21 -9.32 -8.65
C LEU A 121 14.03 -9.16 -7.38
N LEU A 122 14.88 -10.11 -7.03
CA LEU A 122 15.78 -9.99 -5.88
C LEU A 122 16.83 -8.89 -6.08
N GLU A 123 17.30 -8.70 -7.30
CA GLU A 123 18.14 -7.55 -7.66
C GLU A 123 17.37 -6.23 -7.52
N LEU A 124 16.13 -6.17 -8.05
CA LEU A 124 15.25 -4.98 -7.96
C LEU A 124 15.04 -4.52 -6.52
N VAL A 125 14.84 -5.47 -5.59
CA VAL A 125 14.59 -5.16 -4.17
C VAL A 125 15.87 -5.13 -3.32
N GLY A 126 17.05 -5.37 -3.90
CA GLY A 126 18.34 -5.33 -3.23
C GLY A 126 18.56 -6.46 -2.22
N LEU A 127 18.18 -7.70 -2.58
CA LEU A 127 18.30 -8.91 -1.75
C LEU A 127 19.04 -10.07 -2.44
N THR A 128 19.88 -9.79 -3.41
CA THR A 128 20.62 -10.83 -4.14
C THR A 128 21.51 -11.67 -3.22
N ASP A 129 22.09 -11.07 -2.17
CA ASP A 129 22.91 -11.73 -1.16
C ASP A 129 22.12 -12.56 -0.15
N LYS A 130 20.80 -12.49 -0.16
CA LYS A 130 19.88 -13.17 0.78
C LYS A 130 19.05 -14.27 0.13
N THR A 131 19.34 -14.64 -1.11
CA THR A 131 18.57 -15.60 -1.92
C THR A 131 18.24 -16.90 -1.16
N GLU A 132 19.22 -17.47 -0.43
CA GLU A 132 19.09 -18.72 0.32
C GLU A 132 18.67 -18.53 1.78
N ALA A 133 18.55 -17.29 2.26
CA ALA A 133 18.15 -17.02 3.64
C ALA A 133 16.69 -17.38 3.90
N PHE A 134 16.38 -17.79 5.12
CA PHE A 134 15.02 -18.05 5.57
C PHE A 134 14.43 -16.82 6.26
N PRO A 135 13.08 -16.68 6.31
CA PRO A 135 12.43 -15.54 6.94
C PRO A 135 12.88 -15.23 8.38
N SER A 136 13.26 -16.25 9.16
CA SER A 136 13.79 -16.09 10.52
C SER A 136 15.13 -15.35 10.58
N GLN A 137 15.87 -15.31 9.48
CA GLN A 137 17.20 -14.69 9.37
C GLN A 137 17.13 -13.26 8.81
N LEU A 138 15.94 -12.74 8.52
CA LEU A 138 15.73 -11.46 7.88
C LEU A 138 15.22 -10.39 8.87
N SER A 139 15.67 -9.14 8.68
CA SER A 139 15.07 -7.98 9.33
C SER A 139 13.64 -7.73 8.83
N GLY A 140 12.86 -6.89 9.54
CA GLY A 140 11.52 -6.49 9.13
C GLY A 140 11.49 -5.88 7.71
N GLY A 141 12.39 -4.96 7.43
CA GLY A 141 12.52 -4.34 6.11
C GLY A 141 12.91 -5.34 5.01
N GLN A 142 13.79 -6.30 5.30
CA GLN A 142 14.14 -7.37 4.36
C GLN A 142 12.93 -8.27 4.08
N LYS A 143 12.18 -8.68 5.11
CA LYS A 143 10.92 -9.44 4.94
C LYS A 143 9.93 -8.69 4.05
N GLN A 144 9.81 -7.38 4.24
CA GLN A 144 8.93 -6.54 3.42
C GLN A 144 9.39 -6.50 1.97
N ARG A 145 10.68 -6.36 1.71
CA ARG A 145 11.24 -6.41 0.35
C ARG A 145 11.01 -7.77 -0.34
N VAL A 146 11.09 -8.89 0.39
CA VAL A 146 10.70 -10.22 -0.12
C VAL A 146 9.20 -10.25 -0.46
N GLY A 147 8.35 -9.69 0.40
CA GLY A 147 6.89 -9.56 0.15
C GLY A 147 6.58 -8.75 -1.12
N ILE A 148 7.31 -7.65 -1.34
CA ILE A 148 7.21 -6.82 -2.55
C ILE A 148 7.66 -7.61 -3.79
N ALA A 149 8.83 -8.25 -3.75
CA ALA A 149 9.32 -9.08 -4.85
C ALA A 149 8.33 -10.19 -5.23
N ARG A 150 7.78 -10.89 -4.24
CA ARG A 150 6.74 -11.91 -4.44
C ARG A 150 5.49 -11.34 -5.09
N ALA A 151 5.01 -10.17 -4.65
CA ALA A 151 3.84 -9.53 -5.23
C ALA A 151 4.04 -9.14 -6.69
N LEU A 152 5.28 -8.85 -7.11
CA LEU A 152 5.67 -8.49 -8.48
C LEU A 152 5.95 -9.70 -9.39
N ALA A 153 6.04 -10.92 -8.84
CA ALA A 153 6.49 -12.10 -9.57
C ALA A 153 5.67 -12.37 -10.83
N ALA A 154 4.35 -12.31 -10.73
CA ALA A 154 3.44 -12.56 -11.85
C ALA A 154 3.30 -11.39 -12.84
N ARG A 155 4.15 -10.37 -12.78
CA ARG A 155 4.07 -9.14 -13.60
C ARG A 155 2.69 -8.48 -13.51
N PRO A 156 2.23 -8.10 -12.32
CA PRO A 156 0.92 -7.48 -12.15
C PRO A 156 0.88 -6.09 -12.80
N ALA A 157 -0.33 -5.64 -13.17
CA ALA A 157 -0.59 -4.26 -13.56
C ALA A 157 -0.94 -3.37 -12.35
N TYR A 158 -1.40 -4.00 -11.27
CA TYR A 158 -1.85 -3.36 -10.04
C TYR A 158 -1.17 -3.97 -8.83
N LEU A 159 -0.77 -3.13 -7.89
CA LEU A 159 -0.15 -3.54 -6.63
C LEU A 159 -0.96 -2.97 -5.46
N LEU A 160 -1.61 -3.85 -4.70
CA LEU A 160 -2.37 -3.48 -3.51
C LEU A 160 -1.46 -3.62 -2.27
N SER A 161 -1.43 -2.62 -1.41
CA SER A 161 -0.56 -2.58 -0.22
C SER A 161 -1.39 -2.34 1.04
N ASP A 162 -1.47 -3.36 1.89
CA ASP A 162 -2.20 -3.34 3.17
C ASP A 162 -1.23 -2.97 4.30
N GLU A 163 -1.16 -1.68 4.66
CA GLU A 163 -0.35 -1.13 5.76
C GLU A 163 1.11 -1.65 5.77
N ALA A 164 1.74 -1.68 4.60
CA ALA A 164 3.04 -2.32 4.38
C ALA A 164 4.23 -1.75 5.19
N THR A 165 4.06 -0.59 5.81
CA THR A 165 5.11 0.12 6.58
C THR A 165 4.82 0.21 8.07
N SER A 166 3.62 -0.14 8.52
CA SER A 166 3.17 0.08 9.92
C SER A 166 3.96 -0.66 11.00
N ALA A 167 4.72 -1.70 10.63
CA ALA A 167 5.56 -2.48 11.54
C ALA A 167 7.06 -2.19 11.40
N LEU A 168 7.42 -1.13 10.68
CA LEU A 168 8.81 -0.77 10.37
C LEU A 168 9.21 0.53 11.09
N ASP A 169 10.51 0.67 11.34
CA ASP A 169 11.07 1.92 11.82
C ASP A 169 11.04 3.02 10.72
N PRO A 170 11.17 4.30 11.08
CA PRO A 170 11.03 5.40 10.12
C PRO A 170 12.00 5.35 8.94
N GLU A 171 13.28 4.98 9.17
CA GLU A 171 14.30 4.90 8.13
C GLU A 171 13.99 3.78 7.13
N THR A 172 13.62 2.60 7.66
CA THR A 172 13.18 1.46 6.85
C THR A 172 11.90 1.81 6.08
N THR A 173 10.94 2.51 6.71
CA THR A 173 9.72 2.99 6.06
C THR A 173 10.04 3.84 4.85
N GLU A 174 10.89 4.86 4.99
CA GLU A 174 11.30 5.74 3.89
C GLU A 174 11.94 4.94 2.74
N SER A 175 12.82 4.00 3.07
CA SER A 175 13.46 3.09 2.11
C SER A 175 12.46 2.23 1.32
N ILE A 176 11.42 1.71 1.97
CA ILE A 176 10.35 0.94 1.32
C ILE A 176 9.47 1.83 0.45
N LEU A 177 9.12 3.04 0.91
CA LEU A 177 8.33 3.99 0.13
C LEU A 177 9.08 4.44 -1.13
N GLN A 178 10.40 4.69 -1.02
CA GLN A 178 11.23 5.01 -2.18
C GLN A 178 11.29 3.83 -3.17
N LEU A 179 11.44 2.59 -2.69
CA LEU A 179 11.38 1.39 -3.52
C LEU A 179 10.05 1.28 -4.26
N LEU A 180 8.91 1.49 -3.60
CA LEU A 180 7.59 1.46 -4.23
C LEU A 180 7.44 2.54 -5.32
N ARG A 181 7.97 3.76 -5.07
CA ARG A 181 7.99 4.84 -6.05
C ARG A 181 8.82 4.48 -7.28
N ASP A 182 10.00 3.88 -7.07
CA ASP A 182 10.88 3.47 -8.16
C ASP A 182 10.25 2.33 -8.99
N ILE A 183 9.60 1.37 -8.33
CA ILE A 183 8.83 0.30 -8.97
C ILE A 183 7.69 0.89 -9.82
N ASN A 184 6.89 1.81 -9.26
CA ASN A 184 5.81 2.47 -10.01
C ASN A 184 6.34 3.15 -11.27
N ARG A 185 7.43 3.94 -11.16
CA ARG A 185 8.03 4.68 -12.28
C ARG A 185 8.63 3.74 -13.33
N ARG A 186 9.35 2.70 -12.92
CA ARG A 186 10.05 1.78 -13.85
C ARG A 186 9.10 0.83 -14.56
N LEU A 187 8.08 0.35 -13.85
CA LEU A 187 7.16 -0.66 -14.38
C LEU A 187 5.83 -0.09 -14.86
N GLY A 188 5.54 1.18 -14.59
CA GLY A 188 4.29 1.84 -14.98
C GLY A 188 3.05 1.24 -14.30
N LEU A 189 3.22 0.46 -13.22
CA LEU A 189 2.11 -0.18 -12.53
C LEU A 189 1.38 0.78 -11.58
N THR A 190 0.10 0.54 -11.38
CA THR A 190 -0.72 1.30 -10.42
C THR A 190 -0.54 0.74 -9.02
N ILE A 191 -0.28 1.59 -8.03
CA ILE A 191 -0.17 1.18 -6.62
C ILE A 191 -1.34 1.75 -5.84
N VAL A 192 -2.05 0.90 -5.10
CA VAL A 192 -3.07 1.30 -4.14
C VAL A 192 -2.57 0.95 -2.75
N LEU A 193 -2.31 1.93 -1.92
CA LEU A 193 -1.88 1.70 -0.55
C LEU A 193 -2.93 2.20 0.45
N ILE A 194 -3.14 1.41 1.48
CA ILE A 194 -3.90 1.86 2.63
C ILE A 194 -2.97 2.11 3.80
N THR A 195 -3.24 3.19 4.53
CA THR A 195 -2.45 3.60 5.69
C THR A 195 -3.27 4.47 6.62
N HIS A 196 -2.83 4.60 7.86
CA HIS A 196 -3.30 5.62 8.79
C HIS A 196 -2.29 6.76 8.96
N GLU A 197 -1.12 6.67 8.29
CA GLU A 197 -0.02 7.62 8.37
C GLU A 197 -0.12 8.68 7.26
N LEU A 198 -0.32 9.93 7.65
CA LEU A 198 -0.43 11.06 6.73
C LEU A 198 0.87 11.30 5.96
N ASP A 199 2.02 11.09 6.62
CA ASP A 199 3.34 11.31 6.02
C ASP A 199 3.62 10.33 4.87
N VAL A 200 3.15 9.09 4.97
CA VAL A 200 3.22 8.11 3.89
C VAL A 200 2.50 8.61 2.64
N VAL A 201 1.24 9.07 2.81
CA VAL A 201 0.46 9.59 1.67
C VAL A 201 1.11 10.84 1.07
N ARG A 202 1.55 11.76 1.91
CA ARG A 202 2.21 13.00 1.47
C ARG A 202 3.49 12.72 0.68
N SER A 203 4.23 11.69 1.07
CA SER A 203 5.56 11.40 0.49
C SER A 203 5.48 10.78 -0.90
N ILE A 204 4.53 9.87 -1.18
CA ILE A 204 4.57 9.11 -2.44
C ILE A 204 3.28 9.12 -3.27
N CYS A 205 2.13 9.56 -2.72
CA CYS A 205 0.86 9.44 -3.44
C CYS A 205 0.61 10.58 -4.42
N ASP A 206 0.00 10.26 -5.56
CA ASP A 206 -0.51 11.23 -6.54
C ASP A 206 -1.97 11.59 -6.23
N HIS A 207 -2.72 10.62 -5.69
CA HIS A 207 -4.13 10.74 -5.32
C HIS A 207 -4.34 10.25 -3.90
N ALA A 208 -5.36 10.80 -3.25
CA ALA A 208 -5.75 10.35 -1.92
C ALA A 208 -7.27 10.28 -1.76
N ALA A 209 -7.70 9.35 -0.90
CA ALA A 209 -9.06 9.27 -0.42
C ALA A 209 -9.07 9.14 1.11
N SER A 210 -10.05 9.74 1.75
CA SER A 210 -10.30 9.57 3.19
C SER A 210 -11.52 8.69 3.40
N LEU A 211 -11.35 7.60 4.16
CA LEU A 211 -12.39 6.65 4.52
C LEU A 211 -12.70 6.76 6.01
N ALA A 212 -13.97 6.95 6.37
CA ALA A 212 -14.42 6.92 7.75
C ALA A 212 -15.79 6.24 7.84
N HIS A 213 -15.96 5.38 8.85
CA HIS A 213 -17.20 4.63 9.07
C HIS A 213 -17.75 3.96 7.81
N GLY A 214 -16.86 3.37 7.00
CA GLY A 214 -17.21 2.67 5.76
C GLY A 214 -17.59 3.57 4.59
N ARG A 215 -17.49 4.89 4.70
CA ARG A 215 -17.82 5.86 3.65
C ARG A 215 -16.62 6.70 3.24
N LEU A 216 -16.55 7.05 1.97
CA LEU A 216 -15.59 8.04 1.49
C LEU A 216 -16.05 9.44 1.88
N LEU A 217 -15.16 10.20 2.52
CA LEU A 217 -15.40 11.59 2.90
C LEU A 217 -14.85 12.55 1.84
N GLU A 218 -13.62 12.32 1.39
CA GLU A 218 -12.94 13.14 0.40
C GLU A 218 -12.13 12.25 -0.54
N VAL A 219 -12.04 12.67 -1.80
CA VAL A 219 -11.35 11.93 -2.86
C VAL A 219 -10.80 12.92 -3.89
N GLY A 220 -9.57 12.72 -4.35
CA GLY A 220 -9.05 13.51 -5.44
C GLY A 220 -7.53 13.45 -5.62
N PRO A 221 -7.02 14.16 -6.64
CA PRO A 221 -5.58 14.41 -6.77
C PRO A 221 -5.03 15.08 -5.52
N LEU A 222 -3.88 14.62 -5.02
CA LEU A 222 -3.28 15.14 -3.79
C LEU A 222 -2.99 16.64 -3.91
N SER A 223 -2.53 17.12 -5.06
CA SER A 223 -2.30 18.54 -5.33
C SER A 223 -3.54 19.39 -5.15
N ARG A 224 -4.71 18.90 -5.60
CA ARG A 224 -5.99 19.60 -5.43
C ARG A 224 -6.42 19.63 -3.97
N LEU A 225 -6.33 18.51 -3.26
CA LEU A 225 -6.68 18.42 -1.83
C LEU A 225 -5.81 19.34 -0.99
N LEU A 226 -4.51 19.43 -1.28
CA LEU A 226 -3.59 20.34 -0.58
C LEU A 226 -3.87 21.82 -0.87
N ALA A 227 -4.32 22.14 -2.07
CA ALA A 227 -4.65 23.52 -2.47
C ALA A 227 -5.99 24.01 -1.91
N ASP A 228 -6.93 23.12 -1.64
CA ASP A 228 -8.27 23.45 -1.16
C ASP A 228 -8.26 23.79 0.35
N PRO A 229 -8.61 25.05 0.74
CA PRO A 229 -8.70 25.44 2.14
C PRO A 229 -9.78 24.68 2.94
N GLU A 230 -10.85 24.26 2.25
CA GLU A 230 -11.98 23.57 2.88
C GLU A 230 -11.73 22.06 3.03
N SER A 231 -10.77 21.47 2.30
CA SER A 231 -10.43 20.07 2.43
C SER A 231 -9.92 19.73 3.83
N VAL A 232 -10.61 18.86 4.53
CA VAL A 232 -10.20 18.31 5.83
C VAL A 232 -8.95 17.46 5.69
N LEU A 233 -8.94 16.60 4.67
CA LEU A 233 -7.79 15.76 4.35
C LEU A 233 -6.59 16.62 3.94
N GLY A 234 -6.80 17.61 3.08
CA GLY A 234 -5.77 18.53 2.64
C GLY A 234 -5.13 19.30 3.80
N ARG A 235 -5.95 19.82 4.73
CA ARG A 235 -5.43 20.47 5.96
C ARG A 235 -4.60 19.51 6.81
N SER A 236 -5.04 18.27 6.97
CA SER A 236 -4.33 17.25 7.74
C SER A 236 -3.00 16.84 7.08
N LEU A 237 -2.91 16.87 5.76
CA LEU A 237 -1.72 16.53 4.98
C LEU A 237 -0.71 17.70 4.84
N ARG A 238 -1.09 18.95 5.15
CA ARG A 238 -0.16 20.07 5.14
C ARG A 238 0.89 19.90 6.24
N PRO A 239 2.16 20.26 6.00
CA PRO A 239 3.16 20.32 7.07
C PRO A 239 2.64 21.20 8.21
N ALA A 240 2.78 20.73 9.45
CA ALA A 240 2.58 21.61 10.59
C ALA A 240 3.53 22.79 10.44
N VAL A 241 2.99 24.00 10.40
CA VAL A 241 3.81 25.22 10.51
C VAL A 241 4.49 25.14 11.87
N GLN A 242 5.78 24.84 11.90
CA GLN A 242 6.52 24.89 13.15
C GLN A 242 6.40 26.32 13.67
N PRO A 243 5.85 26.56 14.87
CA PRO A 243 5.94 27.87 15.46
C PRO A 243 7.44 28.22 15.60
N HIS A 244 7.87 29.27 14.98
CA HIS A 244 9.19 29.84 15.26
C HIS A 244 9.21 30.15 16.76
N PHE A 245 9.81 29.25 17.54
CA PHE A 245 10.27 29.62 18.87
C PHE A 245 11.46 30.52 18.64
N ASP A 246 11.23 31.85 18.63
CA ASP A 246 12.27 32.83 18.85
C ASP A 246 12.88 32.50 20.22
N LYS A 247 14.03 31.82 20.17
CA LYS A 247 14.89 31.71 21.35
C LYS A 247 15.50 33.09 21.61
N GLU A 248 14.70 33.99 22.18
CA GLU A 248 15.31 35.06 22.97
C GLU A 248 16.08 34.41 24.11
N VAL A 249 17.35 34.20 23.86
CA VAL A 249 18.31 33.83 24.91
C VAL A 249 18.44 35.03 25.82
N ARG A 250 17.58 35.11 26.82
CA ARG A 250 17.83 35.99 27.97
C ARG A 250 18.99 35.37 28.76
N THR A 251 20.20 35.83 28.45
CA THR A 251 21.38 35.60 29.27
C THR A 251 21.14 36.24 30.68
N PRO A 252 21.16 35.43 31.76
CA PRO A 252 21.15 36.02 33.09
C PRO A 252 22.49 36.72 33.31
N ARG A 253 22.45 38.04 33.52
CA ARG A 253 23.60 38.81 34.04
C ARG A 253 23.90 38.34 35.45
N LEU A 254 24.91 37.48 35.60
CA LEU A 254 25.54 37.22 36.90
C LEU A 254 26.18 38.49 37.39
N ARG A 255 25.57 39.17 38.39
CA ARG A 255 26.24 40.20 39.20
C ARG A 255 27.17 39.46 40.16
N LEU A 256 28.48 39.55 39.88
CA LEU A 256 29.48 39.31 40.92
C LEU A 256 29.33 40.42 41.96
N ALA A 257 28.88 40.09 43.17
CA ALA A 257 29.08 40.91 44.35
C ALA A 257 30.40 40.46 45.00
N MET A 258 31.38 41.33 44.97
CA MET A 258 32.55 41.26 45.85
C MET A 258 32.12 41.59 47.28
N LEU A 259 32.40 40.69 48.21
CA LEU A 259 32.94 40.99 49.53
C LEU A 259 33.47 39.72 50.14
#